data_ce44d9eecffbbdf679754d182799b8a9
#
_entry.id   ce44d9eecffbbdf679754d182799b8a9
#
_cell.length_a   1.000
_cell.length_b   1.000
_cell.length_c   1.000
_cell.angle_alpha   90.00
_cell.angle_beta   90.00
_cell.angle_gamma   90.00
#
_symmetry.space_group_name_H-M   'P 1'
#
loop_
_entity.id
_entity.type
_entity.pdbx_description
1 polymer ?
#
loop_
_entity_poly.entity_id
_entity_poly.type
_entity_poly.pdbx_seq_one_letter_code
_entity_poly.pdbx_strand_id
1 'polypeptide(L)'
;MAKPQKQVKFKTELTISSTGSGWHFLIVEKEIVAKFQFEDKFKRVVCSINGGEAFQCALLPWGELFYIIVNKKKRDEVGVVAGDVVDVVLVKDESKYGLPMPEEFEEVLTQDTEGDKLFHALGKGKQRSILYLLSRPKDIDLRIHQALVVVDHLKENEGKIIDKVLYEELKRPMF
;
A
#
# COMPACT_ATOMS: atom_id res chain seq x y z
N MET A 1 -6.41 -25.95 -9.25
CA MET A 1 -7.07 -24.69 -9.70
C MET A 1 -7.30 -23.80 -8.49
N ALA A 2 -6.88 -22.55 -8.57
CA ALA A 2 -7.23 -21.57 -7.56
C ALA A 2 -8.75 -21.36 -7.57
N LYS A 3 -9.40 -21.33 -6.39
CA LYS A 3 -10.81 -20.95 -6.30
C LYS A 3 -10.98 -19.52 -6.80
N PRO A 4 -12.04 -19.21 -7.58
CA PRO A 4 -12.27 -17.84 -8.00
C PRO A 4 -12.41 -16.95 -6.77
N GLN A 5 -11.66 -15.86 -6.76
CA GLN A 5 -11.68 -14.91 -5.67
C GLN A 5 -13.02 -14.21 -5.60
N LYS A 6 -13.60 -14.10 -4.41
CA LYS A 6 -14.88 -13.43 -4.21
C LYS A 6 -14.79 -11.96 -4.57
N GLN A 7 -15.57 -11.53 -5.53
CA GLN A 7 -15.72 -10.14 -5.91
C GLN A 7 -16.98 -9.55 -5.29
N VAL A 8 -16.88 -8.35 -4.76
CA VAL A 8 -18.02 -7.56 -4.29
C VAL A 8 -18.11 -6.30 -5.13
N LYS A 9 -19.27 -6.09 -5.75
CA LYS A 9 -19.55 -4.97 -6.64
C LYS A 9 -20.59 -4.05 -6.01
N PHE A 10 -20.35 -2.75 -6.05
CA PHE A 10 -21.29 -1.75 -5.56
C PHE A 10 -21.03 -0.39 -6.22
N LYS A 11 -21.95 0.54 -6.02
CA LYS A 11 -21.80 1.94 -6.46
C LYS A 11 -21.66 2.83 -5.25
N THR A 12 -20.82 3.84 -5.37
CA THR A 12 -20.65 4.87 -4.33
C THR A 12 -20.21 6.18 -4.96
N GLU A 13 -20.45 7.27 -4.28
CA GLU A 13 -20.01 8.59 -4.70
C GLU A 13 -18.55 8.83 -4.27
N LEU A 14 -17.73 9.38 -5.17
CA LEU A 14 -16.40 9.87 -4.84
C LEU A 14 -16.54 11.18 -4.04
N THR A 15 -16.22 11.14 -2.77
CA THR A 15 -16.41 12.22 -1.82
C THR A 15 -15.11 12.94 -1.53
N ILE A 16 -15.14 14.27 -1.46
CA ILE A 16 -13.99 15.07 -1.03
C ILE A 16 -14.14 15.42 0.46
N SER A 17 -12.99 15.45 1.18
CA SER A 17 -12.98 15.86 2.58
C SER A 17 -13.49 17.30 2.77
N SER A 18 -14.33 17.50 3.78
CA SER A 18 -14.83 18.82 4.17
C SER A 18 -13.77 19.68 4.89
N THR A 19 -12.62 19.13 5.22
CA THR A 19 -11.54 19.84 5.95
C THR A 19 -10.69 20.74 5.06
N GLY A 20 -10.89 20.73 3.74
CA GLY A 20 -10.05 21.45 2.79
C GLY A 20 -8.69 20.81 2.51
N SER A 21 -8.44 19.60 3.05
CA SER A 21 -7.19 18.87 2.86
C SER A 21 -7.00 18.30 1.45
N GLY A 22 -8.07 18.25 0.65
CA GLY A 22 -8.04 17.67 -0.70
C GLY A 22 -8.12 16.16 -0.74
N TRP A 23 -8.27 15.47 0.39
CA TRP A 23 -8.46 14.03 0.44
C TRP A 23 -9.77 13.61 -0.21
N HIS A 24 -9.70 12.57 -1.02
CA HIS A 24 -10.86 11.97 -1.69
C HIS A 24 -11.05 10.54 -1.22
N PHE A 25 -12.32 10.15 -1.04
CA PHE A 25 -12.69 8.86 -0.47
C PHE A 25 -13.81 8.20 -1.25
N LEU A 26 -13.80 6.87 -1.24
CA LEU A 26 -14.97 6.04 -1.52
C LEU A 26 -15.52 5.55 -0.19
N ILE A 27 -16.78 5.83 0.09
CA ILE A 27 -17.45 5.31 1.29
C ILE A 27 -17.89 3.88 1.02
N VAL A 28 -17.60 3.00 1.97
CA VAL A 28 -17.95 1.57 1.90
C VAL A 28 -18.77 1.21 3.14
N GLU A 29 -19.99 0.77 2.92
CA GLU A 29 -20.87 0.39 4.03
C GLU A 29 -20.39 -0.90 4.71
N LYS A 30 -20.67 -1.02 6.01
CA LYS A 30 -20.24 -2.17 6.80
C LYS A 30 -20.78 -3.50 6.27
N GLU A 31 -21.95 -3.51 5.64
CA GLU A 31 -22.56 -4.70 5.02
C GLU A 31 -21.69 -5.23 3.87
N ILE A 32 -21.04 -4.34 3.12
CA ILE A 32 -20.10 -4.70 2.06
C ILE A 32 -18.85 -5.31 2.66
N VAL A 33 -18.30 -4.66 3.69
CA VAL A 33 -17.09 -5.14 4.40
C VAL A 33 -17.35 -6.49 5.06
N ALA A 34 -18.56 -6.72 5.59
CA ALA A 34 -18.95 -7.96 6.23
C ALA A 34 -19.00 -9.16 5.26
N LYS A 35 -19.01 -8.92 3.94
CA LYS A 35 -18.93 -9.98 2.93
C LYS A 35 -17.55 -10.61 2.82
N PHE A 36 -16.54 -10.00 3.41
CA PHE A 36 -15.16 -10.50 3.44
C PHE A 36 -14.84 -11.09 4.80
N GLN A 37 -13.89 -12.02 4.83
CA GLN A 37 -13.26 -12.52 6.03
C GLN A 37 -11.80 -12.10 6.03
N PHE A 38 -11.41 -11.28 7.00
CA PHE A 38 -10.04 -10.82 7.17
C PHE A 38 -9.38 -11.56 8.34
N GLU A 39 -8.14 -12.02 8.13
CA GLU A 39 -7.40 -12.82 9.10
C GLU A 39 -6.71 -11.99 10.17
N ASP A 40 -6.48 -10.70 9.87
CA ASP A 40 -5.87 -9.76 10.79
C ASP A 40 -6.70 -8.46 10.92
N LYS A 41 -6.22 -7.54 11.74
CA LYS A 41 -6.88 -6.24 11.93
C LYS A 41 -6.85 -5.34 10.69
N PHE A 42 -5.98 -5.64 9.73
CA PHE A 42 -5.85 -4.87 8.50
C PHE A 42 -6.81 -5.42 7.45
N LYS A 43 -7.73 -4.59 7.02
CA LYS A 43 -8.71 -4.94 6.00
C LYS A 43 -8.18 -4.51 4.63
N ARG A 44 -7.26 -5.33 4.08
CA ARG A 44 -6.64 -5.05 2.78
C ARG A 44 -7.46 -5.62 1.64
N VAL A 45 -7.68 -4.80 0.63
CA VAL A 45 -8.44 -5.15 -0.57
C VAL A 45 -7.72 -4.66 -1.82
N VAL A 46 -8.11 -5.22 -2.95
CA VAL A 46 -7.76 -4.72 -4.28
C VAL A 46 -9.03 -4.09 -4.85
N CYS A 47 -8.94 -2.84 -5.23
CA CYS A 47 -10.06 -2.02 -5.68
C CYS A 47 -9.92 -1.66 -7.15
N SER A 48 -10.99 -1.79 -7.92
CA SER A 48 -11.11 -1.17 -9.26
C SER A 48 -12.27 -0.20 -9.29
N ILE A 49 -12.09 0.91 -9.98
CA ILE A 49 -13.07 1.97 -10.15
C ILE A 49 -13.42 2.04 -11.64
N ASN A 50 -14.71 1.93 -11.98
CA ASN A 50 -15.21 2.03 -13.34
C ASN A 50 -14.47 1.11 -14.34
N GLY A 51 -14.10 -0.09 -13.90
CA GLY A 51 -13.36 -1.04 -14.72
C GLY A 51 -11.91 -0.68 -15.03
N GLY A 52 -11.36 0.32 -14.35
CA GLY A 52 -9.95 0.73 -14.49
C GLY A 52 -8.98 -0.24 -13.82
N GLU A 53 -7.71 0.08 -13.91
CA GLU A 53 -6.64 -0.71 -13.31
C GLU A 53 -6.83 -0.84 -11.80
N ALA A 54 -6.76 -2.07 -11.30
CA ALA A 54 -6.93 -2.36 -9.89
C ALA A 54 -5.73 -1.88 -9.06
N PHE A 55 -5.99 -1.44 -7.84
CA PHE A 55 -4.97 -0.99 -6.91
C PHE A 55 -5.18 -1.57 -5.51
N GLN A 56 -4.10 -1.81 -4.82
CA GLN A 56 -4.08 -2.32 -3.45
C GLN A 56 -4.34 -1.18 -2.46
N CYS A 57 -5.25 -1.39 -1.52
CA CYS A 57 -5.62 -0.36 -0.55
C CYS A 57 -6.18 -0.99 0.75
N ALA A 58 -6.46 -0.15 1.72
CA ALA A 58 -7.08 -0.56 2.98
C ALA A 58 -8.50 -0.03 3.09
N LEU A 59 -9.38 -0.82 3.68
CA LEU A 59 -10.65 -0.36 4.20
C LEU A 59 -10.41 0.24 5.59
N LEU A 60 -10.47 1.56 5.69
CA LEU A 60 -10.21 2.29 6.92
C LEU A 60 -11.54 2.57 7.65
N PRO A 61 -11.61 2.31 8.96
CA PRO A 61 -12.84 2.50 9.71
C PRO A 61 -13.11 3.99 9.97
N TRP A 62 -14.40 4.38 9.89
CA TRP A 62 -14.88 5.68 10.28
C TRP A 62 -16.29 5.53 10.88
N GLY A 63 -16.38 5.43 12.19
CA GLY A 63 -17.64 5.13 12.88
C GLY A 63 -18.24 3.80 12.41
N GLU A 64 -19.46 3.84 11.93
CA GLU A 64 -20.16 2.67 11.38
C GLU A 64 -19.81 2.38 9.90
N LEU A 65 -19.00 3.24 9.28
CA LEU A 65 -18.62 3.15 7.87
C LEU A 65 -17.14 2.81 7.72
N PHE A 66 -16.79 2.44 6.51
CA PHE A 66 -15.40 2.32 6.07
C PHE A 66 -15.17 3.24 4.88
N TYR A 67 -13.93 3.54 4.61
CA TYR A 67 -13.57 4.35 3.45
C TYR A 67 -12.27 3.86 2.82
N ILE A 68 -12.13 4.14 1.53
CA ILE A 68 -10.92 3.92 0.74
C ILE A 68 -10.42 5.27 0.27
N ILE A 69 -9.15 5.56 0.50
CA ILE A 69 -8.51 6.78 0.00
C ILE A 69 -8.19 6.59 -1.49
N VAL A 70 -8.58 7.56 -2.31
CA VAL A 70 -8.27 7.57 -3.74
C VAL A 70 -7.37 8.75 -4.06
N ASN A 71 -6.11 8.48 -4.38
CA ASN A 71 -5.14 9.53 -4.67
C ASN A 71 -5.39 10.19 -6.04
N LYS A 72 -4.76 11.34 -6.26
CA LYS A 72 -4.93 12.12 -7.50
C LYS A 72 -4.55 11.31 -8.74
N LYS A 73 -3.44 10.57 -8.70
CA LYS A 73 -2.98 9.75 -9.82
C LYS A 73 -4.07 8.76 -10.25
N LYS A 74 -4.67 8.06 -9.29
CA LYS A 74 -5.74 7.08 -9.57
C LYS A 74 -6.99 7.75 -10.10
N ARG A 75 -7.39 8.88 -9.54
CA ARG A 75 -8.55 9.65 -10.05
C ARG A 75 -8.35 10.10 -11.49
N ASP A 76 -7.15 10.58 -11.82
CA ASP A 76 -6.80 11.02 -13.17
C ASP A 76 -6.79 9.84 -14.16
N GLU A 77 -6.26 8.68 -13.76
CA GLU A 77 -6.24 7.47 -14.59
C GLU A 77 -7.64 7.00 -15.00
N VAL A 78 -8.60 7.08 -14.08
CA VAL A 78 -9.99 6.64 -14.35
C VAL A 78 -10.92 7.77 -14.77
N GLY A 79 -10.45 9.02 -14.74
CA GLY A 79 -11.20 10.18 -15.21
C GLY A 79 -12.39 10.55 -14.32
N VAL A 80 -12.26 10.44 -12.99
CA VAL A 80 -13.33 10.75 -12.04
C VAL A 80 -13.00 11.97 -11.19
N VAL A 81 -14.04 12.71 -10.80
CA VAL A 81 -13.96 13.86 -9.90
C VAL A 81 -14.94 13.71 -8.75
N ALA A 82 -14.73 14.49 -7.68
CA ALA A 82 -15.63 14.49 -6.53
C ALA A 82 -17.09 14.77 -6.98
N GLY A 83 -18.02 14.02 -6.44
CA GLY A 83 -19.43 14.04 -6.81
C GLY A 83 -19.84 12.96 -7.82
N ASP A 84 -18.89 12.36 -8.53
CA ASP A 84 -19.20 11.28 -9.46
C ASP A 84 -19.60 10.02 -8.69
N VAL A 85 -20.66 9.37 -9.16
CA VAL A 85 -21.03 8.03 -8.72
C VAL A 85 -20.25 7.02 -9.55
N VAL A 86 -19.49 6.16 -8.90
CA VAL A 86 -18.59 5.22 -9.55
C VAL A 86 -18.96 3.77 -9.26
N ASP A 87 -18.66 2.89 -10.21
CA ASP A 87 -18.75 1.45 -10.03
C ASP A 87 -17.47 0.95 -9.37
N VAL A 88 -17.60 0.27 -8.23
CA VAL A 88 -16.48 -0.26 -7.47
C VAL A 88 -16.53 -1.77 -7.44
N VAL A 89 -15.38 -2.39 -7.67
CA VAL A 89 -15.19 -3.83 -7.49
C VAL A 89 -14.10 -4.01 -6.44
N LEU A 90 -14.41 -4.75 -5.39
CA LEU A 90 -13.46 -5.11 -4.34
C LEU A 90 -13.19 -6.62 -4.35
N VAL A 91 -11.93 -6.96 -4.16
CA VAL A 91 -11.45 -8.33 -3.92
C VAL A 91 -10.56 -8.28 -2.70
N LYS A 92 -10.57 -9.33 -1.88
CA LYS A 92 -9.61 -9.43 -0.76
C LYS A 92 -8.18 -9.44 -1.30
N ASP A 93 -7.31 -8.65 -0.71
CA ASP A 93 -5.88 -8.67 -1.04
C ASP A 93 -5.20 -9.86 -0.34
N GLU A 94 -4.86 -10.88 -1.11
CA GLU A 94 -4.18 -12.08 -0.65
C GLU A 94 -2.68 -12.05 -0.95
N SER A 95 -2.15 -10.91 -1.41
CA SER A 95 -0.72 -10.75 -1.65
C SER A 95 0.07 -10.79 -0.34
N LYS A 96 1.34 -11.18 -0.46
CA LYS A 96 2.22 -11.36 0.70
C LYS A 96 2.43 -10.07 1.48
N TYR A 97 2.52 -8.94 0.81
CA TYR A 97 2.91 -7.66 1.42
C TYR A 97 1.81 -6.60 1.43
N GLY A 98 0.77 -6.73 0.64
CA GLY A 98 -0.25 -5.70 0.44
C GLY A 98 0.19 -4.53 -0.44
N LEU A 99 1.42 -4.56 -0.94
CA LEU A 99 2.00 -3.65 -1.94
C LEU A 99 2.95 -4.44 -2.85
N PRO A 100 3.20 -3.97 -4.08
CA PRO A 100 4.21 -4.59 -4.94
C PRO A 100 5.60 -4.54 -4.30
N MET A 101 6.36 -5.62 -4.45
CA MET A 101 7.76 -5.68 -4.05
C MET A 101 8.61 -5.05 -5.17
N PRO A 102 9.37 -3.97 -4.89
CA PRO A 102 10.30 -3.43 -5.87
C PRO A 102 11.37 -4.47 -6.25
N GLU A 103 11.60 -4.63 -7.55
CA GLU A 103 12.56 -5.63 -8.06
C GLU A 103 13.97 -5.43 -7.48
N GLU A 104 14.38 -4.18 -7.35
CA GLU A 104 15.69 -3.81 -6.80
C GLU A 104 15.83 -4.25 -5.33
N PHE A 105 14.76 -4.10 -4.54
CA PHE A 105 14.77 -4.54 -3.15
C PHE A 105 14.72 -6.07 -3.03
N GLU A 106 13.93 -6.72 -3.86
CA GLU A 106 13.87 -8.18 -3.92
C GLU A 106 15.26 -8.76 -4.23
N GLU A 107 15.98 -8.18 -5.18
CA GLU A 107 17.35 -8.58 -5.52
C GLU A 107 18.31 -8.41 -4.33
N VAL A 108 18.25 -7.28 -3.64
CA VAL A 108 19.09 -7.03 -2.46
C VAL A 108 18.80 -8.06 -1.36
N LEU A 109 17.54 -8.37 -1.09
CA LEU A 109 17.14 -9.38 -0.10
C LEU A 109 17.59 -10.78 -0.51
N THR A 110 17.55 -11.10 -1.79
CA THR A 110 18.01 -12.40 -2.31
C THR A 110 19.50 -12.60 -2.07
N GLN A 111 20.30 -11.53 -2.16
CA GLN A 111 21.74 -11.58 -1.96
C GLN A 111 22.18 -11.39 -0.51
N ASP A 112 21.31 -10.89 0.37
CA ASP A 112 21.62 -10.60 1.77
C ASP A 112 20.68 -11.37 2.70
N THR A 113 21.10 -12.57 3.09
CA THR A 113 20.30 -13.48 3.94
C THR A 113 19.94 -12.86 5.29
N GLU A 114 20.85 -12.10 5.90
CA GLU A 114 20.59 -11.43 7.17
C GLU A 114 19.57 -10.30 7.01
N GLY A 115 19.76 -9.45 6.01
CA GLY A 115 18.82 -8.39 5.68
C GLY A 115 17.43 -8.91 5.35
N ASP A 116 17.35 -10.01 4.61
CA ASP A 116 16.09 -10.70 4.30
C ASP A 116 15.35 -11.14 5.57
N LYS A 117 16.05 -11.79 6.49
CA LYS A 117 15.47 -12.21 7.78
C LYS A 117 14.99 -11.03 8.62
N LEU A 118 15.78 -9.98 8.69
CA LEU A 118 15.43 -8.80 9.48
C LEU A 118 14.22 -8.06 8.90
N PHE A 119 14.16 -7.92 7.59
CA PHE A 119 13.00 -7.32 6.93
C PHE A 119 11.72 -8.13 7.17
N HIS A 120 11.76 -9.44 7.01
CA HIS A 120 10.60 -10.29 7.20
C HIS A 120 10.19 -10.46 8.68
N ALA A 121 11.08 -10.16 9.62
CA ALA A 121 10.75 -10.10 11.04
C ALA A 121 10.00 -8.82 11.45
N LEU A 122 9.99 -7.79 10.60
CA LEU A 122 9.21 -6.58 10.83
C LEU A 122 7.71 -6.87 10.77
N GLY A 123 6.93 -6.09 11.51
CA GLY A 123 5.48 -6.11 11.38
C GLY A 123 5.04 -5.70 9.98
N LYS A 124 3.90 -6.22 9.52
CA LYS A 124 3.39 -5.99 8.15
C LYS A 124 3.21 -4.51 7.80
N GLY A 125 2.80 -3.69 8.76
CA GLY A 125 2.71 -2.24 8.55
C GLY A 125 4.06 -1.58 8.23
N LYS A 126 5.12 -1.97 8.96
CA LYS A 126 6.48 -1.49 8.68
C LYS A 126 7.01 -1.99 7.35
N GLN A 127 6.78 -3.26 7.02
CA GLN A 127 7.14 -3.80 5.70
C GLN A 127 6.50 -2.97 4.58
N ARG A 128 5.21 -2.68 4.66
CA ARG A 128 4.52 -1.84 3.66
C ARG A 128 5.09 -0.43 3.57
N SER A 129 5.40 0.19 4.70
CA SER A 129 6.03 1.53 4.73
C SER A 129 7.36 1.54 3.99
N ILE A 130 8.17 0.51 4.18
CA ILE A 130 9.46 0.35 3.47
C ILE A 130 9.22 0.14 1.98
N LEU A 131 8.33 -0.77 1.60
CA LEU A 131 8.05 -1.03 0.18
C LEU A 131 7.52 0.23 -0.53
N TYR A 132 6.66 0.99 0.14
CA TYR A 132 6.19 2.26 -0.37
C TYR A 132 7.33 3.26 -0.57
N LEU A 133 8.19 3.41 0.42
CA LEU A 133 9.37 4.29 0.36
C LEU A 133 10.26 3.93 -0.83
N LEU A 134 10.58 2.64 -0.99
CA LEU A 134 11.50 2.16 -2.02
C LEU A 134 10.90 2.16 -3.43
N SER A 135 9.58 2.21 -3.55
CA SER A 135 8.90 2.28 -4.85
C SER A 135 8.77 3.71 -5.40
N ARG A 136 8.98 4.73 -4.57
CA ARG A 136 8.77 6.14 -4.95
C ARG A 136 9.76 6.69 -5.97
N PRO A 137 11.06 6.47 -5.85
CA PRO A 137 12.00 7.00 -6.83
C PRO A 137 11.74 6.42 -8.23
N LYS A 138 11.88 7.28 -9.24
CA LYS A 138 11.81 6.83 -10.64
C LYS A 138 13.16 6.33 -11.13
N ASP A 139 14.24 6.83 -10.55
CA ASP A 139 15.60 6.47 -10.87
C ASP A 139 15.96 5.10 -10.27
N ILE A 140 16.41 4.17 -11.11
CA ILE A 140 16.75 2.80 -10.70
C ILE A 140 17.96 2.78 -9.76
N ASP A 141 18.97 3.59 -10.04
CA ASP A 141 20.17 3.66 -9.20
C ASP A 141 19.83 4.16 -7.80
N LEU A 142 18.94 5.14 -7.71
CA LEU A 142 18.45 5.62 -6.42
C LEU A 142 17.64 4.56 -5.68
N ARG A 143 16.82 3.77 -6.36
CA ARG A 143 16.09 2.65 -5.74
C ARG A 143 17.05 1.60 -5.18
N ILE A 144 18.09 1.25 -5.93
CA ILE A 144 19.12 0.31 -5.47
C ILE A 144 19.83 0.87 -4.24
N HIS A 145 20.25 2.12 -4.30
CA HIS A 145 20.92 2.78 -3.17
C HIS A 145 20.05 2.78 -1.91
N GLN A 146 18.79 3.18 -2.04
CA GLN A 146 17.86 3.19 -0.91
C GLN A 146 17.58 1.79 -0.36
N ALA A 147 17.49 0.78 -1.23
CA ALA A 147 17.34 -0.61 -0.80
C ALA A 147 18.52 -1.09 0.05
N LEU A 148 19.75 -0.78 -0.37
CA LEU A 148 20.96 -1.09 0.39
C LEU A 148 21.00 -0.35 1.73
N VAL A 149 20.64 0.93 1.75
CA VAL A 149 20.59 1.73 2.97
C VAL A 149 19.60 1.14 3.98
N VAL A 150 18.42 0.72 3.53
CA VAL A 150 17.41 0.09 4.41
C VAL A 150 17.95 -1.19 5.04
N VAL A 151 18.59 -2.05 4.26
CA VAL A 151 19.15 -3.30 4.76
C VAL A 151 20.27 -3.04 5.76
N ASP A 152 21.18 -2.12 5.47
CA ASP A 152 22.27 -1.73 6.40
C ASP A 152 21.69 -1.15 7.69
N HIS A 153 20.68 -0.28 7.58
CA HIS A 153 19.97 0.27 8.74
C HIS A 153 19.39 -0.82 9.65
N LEU A 154 18.74 -1.82 9.07
CA LEU A 154 18.19 -2.95 9.83
C LEU A 154 19.28 -3.73 10.56
N LYS A 155 20.42 -3.98 9.92
CA LYS A 155 21.55 -4.67 10.55
C LYS A 155 22.17 -3.87 11.68
N GLU A 156 22.38 -2.57 11.46
CA GLU A 156 22.99 -1.67 12.45
C GLU A 156 22.09 -1.40 13.66
N ASN A 157 20.77 -1.56 13.50
CA ASN A 157 19.78 -1.27 14.55
C ASN A 157 19.04 -2.53 15.04
N GLU A 158 19.69 -3.69 14.96
CA GLU A 158 19.15 -4.95 15.47
C GLU A 158 17.74 -5.29 14.95
N GLY A 159 17.49 -5.03 13.68
CA GLY A 159 16.21 -5.28 13.02
C GLY A 159 15.12 -4.25 13.31
N LYS A 160 15.46 -3.12 13.90
CA LYS A 160 14.51 -2.03 14.19
C LYS A 160 14.62 -0.92 13.16
N ILE A 161 13.47 -0.37 12.78
CA ILE A 161 13.42 0.84 11.97
C ILE A 161 13.32 2.05 12.89
N ILE A 162 14.35 2.90 12.85
CA ILE A 162 14.38 4.18 13.56
C ILE A 162 14.20 5.27 12.50
N ASP A 163 12.95 5.68 12.29
CA ASP A 163 12.55 6.51 11.14
C ASP A 163 13.43 7.76 10.97
N LYS A 164 13.74 8.46 12.05
CA LYS A 164 14.56 9.66 12.02
C LYS A 164 15.98 9.38 11.52
N VAL A 165 16.59 8.30 11.99
CA VAL A 165 17.94 7.88 11.60
C VAL A 165 17.94 7.40 10.16
N LEU A 166 17.02 6.53 9.78
CA LEU A 166 16.88 6.05 8.42
C LEU A 166 16.72 7.20 7.42
N TYR A 167 15.90 8.18 7.76
CA TYR A 167 15.68 9.34 6.90
C TYR A 167 16.94 10.13 6.61
N GLU A 168 17.84 10.29 7.61
CA GLU A 168 19.14 10.93 7.42
C GLU A 168 20.10 10.05 6.61
N GLU A 169 20.09 8.74 6.85
CA GLU A 169 20.93 7.79 6.11
C GLU A 169 20.57 7.76 4.61
N LEU A 170 19.28 7.84 4.28
CA LEU A 170 18.82 7.88 2.89
C LEU A 170 19.30 9.10 2.10
N LYS A 171 19.72 10.17 2.77
CA LYS A 171 20.27 11.37 2.14
C LYS A 171 21.76 11.26 1.79
N ARG A 172 22.43 10.23 2.29
CA ARG A 172 23.85 10.03 2.01
C ARG A 172 24.08 9.75 0.52
N PRO A 173 25.17 10.25 -0.07
CA PRO A 173 25.49 9.93 -1.47
C PRO A 173 25.82 8.46 -1.62
N MET A 174 25.68 7.93 -2.84
CA MET A 174 26.00 6.53 -3.16
C MET A 174 27.50 6.25 -3.03
N PHE A 175 28.34 7.23 -3.36
CA PHE A 175 29.80 7.14 -3.37
C PHE A 175 30.42 8.40 -2.76
#